data_4ec32ea047c2ede6053ee1156cfd3dd8
#
_entry.id   4ec32ea047c2ede6053ee1156cfd3dd8
#
_cell.length_a   1.000
_cell.length_b   1.000
_cell.length_c   1.000
_cell.angle_alpha   90.00
_cell.angle_beta   90.00
_cell.angle_gamma   90.00
#
_symmetry.space_group_name_H-M   'P 1'
#
loop_
_entity.id
_entity.type
_entity.pdbx_description
1 polymer ?
#
loop_
_entity_poly.entity_id
_entity_poly.type
_entity_poly.pdbx_seq_one_letter_code
_entity_poly.pdbx_strand_id
1 'polypeptide(L)'
;ISFPFEVIEALPDDLKKSYQHFKRSGGNLRVNVSAFEHQMAVKEFGKGRGVYISGLPYSFENSRVLYRAVLWSANSENELHKWYSTNYNVEVHAYVKNGKYCVVNNTYEPQDTTVYIGDGSSFDLHLNSNEIKWYEI
;
A
#
# COMPACT_ATOMS: atom_id res chain seq x y z
N ILE A 1 -5.40 -0.33 8.20
CA ILE A 1 -4.39 -1.11 7.48
C ILE A 1 -3.43 -1.60 8.51
N SER A 2 -3.45 -2.88 8.77
CA SER A 2 -2.26 -3.48 9.32
C SER A 2 -1.25 -3.56 8.19
N PHE A 3 -0.28 -2.67 8.18
CA PHE A 3 0.96 -3.00 7.53
C PHE A 3 1.45 -4.29 8.18
N PRO A 4 1.84 -5.33 7.44
CA PRO A 4 2.39 -6.54 8.03
C PRO A 4 3.81 -6.27 8.51
N PHE A 5 3.95 -5.41 9.52
CA PHE A 5 5.22 -5.06 10.08
C PHE A 5 5.48 -5.91 11.30
N GLU A 6 6.48 -6.72 11.23
CA GLU A 6 7.03 -7.41 12.39
C GLU A 6 8.16 -6.58 12.97
N VAL A 7 8.22 -6.54 14.28
CA VAL A 7 9.39 -5.99 14.99
C VAL A 7 10.53 -6.98 14.81
N ILE A 8 11.64 -6.52 14.26
CA ILE A 8 12.78 -7.38 13.99
C ILE A 8 13.81 -7.25 15.10
N GLU A 9 14.10 -8.38 15.71
CA GLU A 9 15.16 -8.48 16.71
C GLU A 9 16.56 -8.63 16.09
N ALA A 10 16.66 -9.15 14.86
CA ALA A 10 17.91 -9.43 14.19
C ALA A 10 18.27 -8.38 13.12
N LEU A 11 18.42 -7.12 13.52
CA LEU A 11 18.89 -6.05 12.66
C LEU A 11 20.42 -6.02 12.58
N PRO A 12 21.02 -5.70 11.40
CA PRO A 12 22.42 -5.30 11.31
C PRO A 12 22.77 -4.18 12.31
N ASP A 13 24.01 -4.15 12.80
CA ASP A 13 24.40 -3.28 13.92
C ASP A 13 24.18 -1.79 13.68
N ASP A 14 24.37 -1.31 12.45
CA ASP A 14 24.12 0.08 12.03
C ASP A 14 22.64 0.43 12.12
N LEU A 15 21.77 -0.52 11.80
CA LEU A 15 20.32 -0.37 11.88
C LEU A 15 19.82 -0.49 13.32
N LYS A 16 20.46 -1.32 14.16
CA LYS A 16 20.16 -1.36 15.58
C LYS A 16 20.42 -0.01 16.26
N LYS A 17 21.49 0.68 15.86
CA LYS A 17 21.78 2.04 16.35
C LYS A 17 20.72 3.04 15.90
N SER A 18 20.33 3.01 14.65
CA SER A 18 19.25 3.84 14.11
C SER A 18 17.91 3.52 14.76
N TYR A 19 17.63 2.25 15.01
CA TYR A 19 16.44 1.81 15.72
C TYR A 19 16.38 2.29 17.16
N GLN A 20 17.47 2.19 17.90
CA GLN A 20 17.52 2.66 19.29
C GLN A 20 17.34 4.17 19.38
N HIS A 21 17.93 4.92 18.45
CA HIS A 21 17.73 6.36 18.36
C HIS A 21 16.27 6.70 18.05
N PHE A 22 15.69 6.03 17.09
CA PHE A 22 14.31 6.19 16.68
C PHE A 22 13.33 5.85 17.81
N LYS A 23 13.58 4.75 18.55
CA LYS A 23 12.79 4.34 19.72
C LYS A 23 12.86 5.37 20.84
N ARG A 24 14.03 5.94 21.11
CA ARG A 24 14.19 7.02 22.09
C ARG A 24 13.42 8.28 21.74
N SER A 25 13.26 8.55 20.47
CA SER A 25 12.46 9.67 19.98
C SER A 25 10.95 9.38 19.89
N GLY A 26 10.48 8.25 20.45
CA GLY A 26 9.06 7.87 20.47
C GLY A 26 8.55 7.25 19.17
N GLY A 27 9.44 6.83 18.25
CA GLY A 27 9.07 6.15 17.03
C GLY A 27 8.89 4.65 17.23
N ASN A 28 8.00 4.04 16.47
CA ASN A 28 7.88 2.60 16.34
C ASN A 28 8.56 2.15 15.05
N LEU A 29 9.69 1.48 15.19
CA LEU A 29 10.29 0.78 14.08
C LEU A 29 9.62 -0.58 13.96
N ARG A 30 9.03 -0.82 12.81
CA ARG A 30 8.57 -2.13 12.42
C ARG A 30 9.32 -2.50 11.15
N VAL A 31 10.12 -3.54 11.22
CA VAL A 31 10.94 -3.97 10.10
C VAL A 31 10.43 -5.34 9.67
N ASN A 32 10.05 -5.46 8.42
CA ASN A 32 9.80 -6.76 7.82
C ASN A 32 11.08 -7.17 7.07
N VAL A 33 11.79 -8.17 7.56
CA VAL A 33 12.90 -8.79 6.83
C VAL A 33 12.33 -9.95 6.02
N SER A 34 11.98 -9.68 4.78
CA SER A 34 12.01 -10.74 3.78
C SER A 34 13.48 -11.01 3.42
N ALA A 35 13.77 -12.15 2.80
CA ALA A 35 15.12 -12.52 2.37
C ALA A 35 15.83 -11.48 1.46
N PHE A 36 15.19 -10.36 1.17
CA PHE A 36 15.66 -9.24 0.34
C PHE A 36 15.72 -7.89 1.05
N GLU A 37 15.68 -7.88 2.38
CA GLU A 37 16.00 -6.72 3.21
C GLU A 37 15.19 -5.44 2.93
N HIS A 38 13.88 -5.55 2.85
CA HIS A 38 13.05 -4.36 2.85
C HIS A 38 12.95 -3.81 4.27
N GLN A 39 13.45 -2.61 4.46
CA GLN A 39 13.38 -1.92 5.74
C GLN A 39 12.37 -0.79 5.64
N MET A 40 11.40 -0.81 6.52
CA MET A 40 10.40 0.21 6.60
C MET A 40 10.27 0.67 8.06
N ALA A 41 10.37 1.98 8.26
CA ALA A 41 10.17 2.60 9.56
C ALA A 41 8.99 3.57 9.48
N VAL A 42 8.14 3.56 10.51
CA VAL A 42 7.01 4.47 10.62
C VAL A 42 7.05 5.19 11.96
N LYS A 43 6.65 6.45 11.95
CA LYS A 43 6.57 7.28 13.15
C LYS A 43 5.38 8.20 13.09
N GLU A 44 4.65 8.28 14.19
CA GLU A 44 3.70 9.36 14.41
C GLU A 44 4.40 10.53 15.10
N PHE A 45 4.16 11.74 14.61
CA PHE A 45 4.74 12.97 15.12
C PHE A 45 3.67 14.06 15.22
N GLY A 46 3.14 14.27 16.41
CA GLY A 46 2.00 15.16 16.62
C GLY A 46 0.78 14.69 15.82
N LYS A 47 0.30 15.54 14.92
CA LYS A 47 -0.79 15.20 13.99
C LYS A 47 -0.30 14.58 12.67
N GLY A 48 1.01 14.52 12.48
CA GLY A 48 1.63 14.00 11.27
C GLY A 48 2.15 12.58 11.43
N ARG A 49 2.43 11.94 10.31
CA ARG A 49 3.01 10.61 10.24
C ARG A 49 4.13 10.57 9.22
N GLY A 50 5.23 9.95 9.57
CA GLY A 50 6.37 9.76 8.68
C GLY A 50 6.58 8.29 8.36
N VAL A 51 6.95 8.00 7.12
CA VAL A 51 7.34 6.67 6.67
C VAL A 51 8.72 6.75 6.03
N TYR A 52 9.61 5.88 6.46
CA TYR A 52 10.91 5.68 5.83
C TYR A 52 10.94 4.30 5.19
N ILE A 53 11.36 4.23 3.95
CA ILE A 53 11.52 2.99 3.21
C ILE A 53 12.92 2.98 2.61
N SER A 54 13.68 1.92 2.87
CA SER A 54 15.03 1.73 2.37
C SER A 54 15.06 0.53 1.43
N GLY A 55 15.62 0.72 0.22
CA GLY A 55 15.90 -0.38 -0.68
C GLY A 55 14.67 -1.12 -1.20
N LEU A 56 13.59 -0.41 -1.53
CA LEU A 56 12.38 -0.99 -2.10
C LEU A 56 12.57 -1.20 -3.62
N PRO A 57 12.88 -2.43 -4.10
CA PRO A 57 12.96 -2.67 -5.53
C PRO A 57 11.59 -2.53 -6.19
N TYR A 58 11.59 -2.15 -7.46
CA TYR A 58 10.34 -2.05 -8.20
C TYR A 58 9.71 -3.44 -8.42
N SER A 59 8.48 -3.57 -7.94
CA SER A 59 7.57 -4.68 -8.24
C SER A 59 6.13 -4.21 -8.02
N PHE A 60 5.16 -4.96 -8.51
CA PHE A 60 3.75 -4.63 -8.28
C PHE A 60 3.40 -4.65 -6.79
N GLU A 61 3.91 -5.62 -6.04
CA GLU A 61 3.69 -5.73 -4.60
C GLU A 61 4.32 -4.53 -3.87
N ASN A 62 5.53 -4.16 -4.25
CA ASN A 62 6.24 -3.05 -3.62
C ASN A 62 5.62 -1.70 -3.95
N SER A 63 5.09 -1.50 -5.15
CA SER A 63 4.36 -0.28 -5.49
C SER A 63 3.11 -0.09 -4.62
N ARG A 64 2.45 -1.18 -4.24
CA ARG A 64 1.32 -1.14 -3.32
C ARG A 64 1.72 -0.83 -1.89
N VAL A 65 2.85 -1.37 -1.44
CA VAL A 65 3.42 -0.99 -0.14
C VAL A 65 3.69 0.51 -0.11
N LEU A 66 4.28 1.05 -1.18
CA LEU A 66 4.52 2.48 -1.31
C LEU A 66 3.22 3.30 -1.30
N TYR A 67 2.22 2.88 -2.06
CA TYR A 67 0.92 3.55 -2.11
C TYR A 67 0.24 3.59 -0.74
N ARG A 68 0.23 2.46 -0.04
CA ARG A 68 -0.31 2.37 1.32
C ARG A 68 0.46 3.24 2.31
N ALA A 69 1.79 3.28 2.18
CA ALA A 69 2.62 4.14 3.01
C ALA A 69 2.30 5.62 2.82
N VAL A 70 2.08 6.05 1.58
CA VAL A 70 1.67 7.43 1.23
C VAL A 70 0.33 7.75 1.87
N LEU A 71 -0.68 6.90 1.71
CA LEU A 71 -2.00 7.13 2.30
C LEU A 71 -1.97 7.12 3.82
N TRP A 72 -1.21 6.23 4.42
CA TRP A 72 -1.05 6.20 5.88
C TRP A 72 -0.38 7.47 6.39
N SER A 73 0.68 7.94 5.75
CA SER A 73 1.36 9.17 6.14
C SER A 73 0.49 10.42 5.99
N ALA A 74 -0.45 10.38 5.06
CA ALA A 74 -1.45 11.42 4.84
C ALA A 74 -2.68 11.34 5.77
N ASN A 75 -2.74 10.37 6.70
CA ASN A 75 -3.93 10.06 7.50
C ASN A 75 -5.18 9.74 6.64
N SER A 76 -4.97 9.11 5.49
CA SER A 76 -6.00 8.82 4.49
C SER A 76 -6.13 7.32 4.20
N GLU A 77 -5.72 6.47 5.13
CA GLU A 77 -5.79 5.01 4.98
C GLU A 77 -7.22 4.49 4.78
N ASN A 78 -8.23 5.24 5.22
CA ASN A 78 -9.63 4.88 4.98
C ASN A 78 -10.01 4.87 3.49
N GLU A 79 -9.29 5.61 2.66
CA GLU A 79 -9.51 5.62 1.21
C GLU A 79 -9.17 4.27 0.56
N LEU A 80 -8.26 3.49 1.18
CA LEU A 80 -7.90 2.15 0.71
C LEU A 80 -9.04 1.13 0.78
N HIS A 81 -10.06 1.42 1.59
CA HIS A 81 -11.20 0.51 1.78
C HIS A 81 -12.43 0.92 0.96
N LYS A 82 -12.34 2.02 0.22
CA LYS A 82 -13.45 2.53 -0.58
C LYS A 82 -13.41 2.05 -2.03
N TRP A 83 -12.21 2.05 -2.61
CA TRP A 83 -11.98 1.77 -4.02
C TRP A 83 -10.84 0.78 -4.13
N TYR A 84 -11.16 -0.50 -4.26
CA TYR A 84 -10.12 -1.53 -4.33
C TYR A 84 -10.61 -2.80 -5.04
N SER A 85 -9.68 -3.66 -5.37
CA SER A 85 -9.96 -4.99 -5.90
C SER A 85 -9.39 -6.08 -4.99
N THR A 86 -9.96 -7.28 -5.06
CA THR A 86 -9.43 -8.44 -4.35
C THR A 86 -8.19 -9.03 -5.00
N ASN A 87 -7.98 -8.74 -6.28
CA ASN A 87 -6.83 -9.22 -7.05
C ASN A 87 -5.71 -8.20 -7.05
N TYR A 88 -4.51 -8.61 -6.63
CA TYR A 88 -3.34 -7.74 -6.55
C TYR A 88 -2.83 -7.21 -7.89
N ASN A 89 -3.19 -7.83 -9.00
CA ASN A 89 -2.82 -7.42 -10.35
C ASN A 89 -3.80 -6.42 -10.97
N VAL A 90 -4.86 -6.10 -10.25
CA VAL A 90 -5.92 -5.20 -10.69
C VAL A 90 -6.03 -4.01 -9.74
N GLU A 91 -6.02 -2.82 -10.29
CA GLU A 91 -6.14 -1.57 -9.54
C GLU A 91 -7.47 -0.88 -9.84
N VAL A 92 -7.97 -0.16 -8.84
CA VAL A 92 -9.17 0.67 -8.97
C VAL A 92 -8.79 2.12 -8.70
N HIS A 93 -9.02 2.99 -9.68
CA HIS A 93 -8.70 4.41 -9.57
C HIS A 93 -9.97 5.24 -9.66
N ALA A 94 -10.32 5.94 -8.58
CA ALA A 94 -11.51 6.77 -8.50
C ALA A 94 -11.20 8.25 -8.75
N TYR A 95 -11.95 8.84 -9.63
CA TYR A 95 -11.95 10.26 -9.97
C TYR A 95 -13.28 10.88 -9.54
N VAL A 96 -13.54 10.85 -8.24
CA VAL A 96 -14.84 11.18 -7.63
C VAL A 96 -15.35 12.56 -8.07
N LYS A 97 -14.47 13.56 -8.18
CA LYS A 97 -14.82 14.91 -8.65
C LYS A 97 -15.32 14.92 -10.10
N ASN A 98 -14.94 13.93 -10.88
CA ASN A 98 -15.31 13.79 -12.28
C ASN A 98 -16.45 12.79 -12.48
N GLY A 99 -16.97 12.22 -11.39
CA GLY A 99 -18.06 11.22 -11.45
C GLY A 99 -17.66 9.91 -12.12
N LYS A 100 -16.39 9.53 -12.09
CA LYS A 100 -15.88 8.36 -12.82
C LYS A 100 -14.87 7.56 -12.01
N TYR A 101 -14.76 6.27 -12.34
CA TYR A 101 -13.65 5.43 -11.91
C TYR A 101 -13.23 4.49 -13.04
N CYS A 102 -12.02 3.96 -12.92
CA CYS A 102 -11.57 2.90 -13.82
C CYS A 102 -11.00 1.72 -13.04
N VAL A 103 -11.05 0.57 -13.68
CA VAL A 103 -10.43 -0.67 -13.21
C VAL A 103 -9.40 -1.10 -14.25
N VAL A 104 -8.18 -1.35 -13.79
CA VAL A 104 -7.01 -1.56 -14.64
C VAL A 104 -6.38 -2.90 -14.34
N ASN A 105 -6.21 -3.73 -15.35
CA ASN A 105 -5.33 -4.90 -15.28
C ASN A 105 -3.93 -4.49 -15.74
N ASN A 106 -2.97 -4.47 -14.81
CA ASN A 106 -1.58 -4.09 -15.07
C ASN A 106 -0.70 -5.25 -15.56
N THR A 107 -1.30 -6.37 -15.94
CA THR A 107 -0.56 -7.56 -16.38
C THR A 107 -0.85 -7.95 -17.82
N TYR A 108 0.00 -8.79 -18.39
CA TYR A 108 -0.18 -9.36 -19.72
C TYR A 108 -1.08 -10.61 -19.74
N GLU A 109 -1.62 -11.00 -18.59
CA GLU A 109 -2.53 -12.15 -18.45
C GLU A 109 -3.94 -11.66 -18.10
N PRO A 110 -4.99 -12.36 -18.53
CA PRO A 110 -6.34 -12.08 -18.08
C PRO A 110 -6.46 -12.21 -16.55
N GLN A 111 -7.30 -11.38 -15.95
CA GLN A 111 -7.50 -11.34 -14.51
C GLN A 111 -8.98 -11.35 -14.14
N ASP A 112 -9.32 -12.14 -13.13
CA ASP A 112 -10.62 -12.11 -12.47
C ASP A 112 -10.50 -11.46 -11.11
N THR A 113 -11.46 -10.63 -10.74
CA THR A 113 -11.45 -9.90 -9.48
C THR A 113 -12.85 -9.54 -9.03
N THR A 114 -13.01 -9.31 -7.73
CA THR A 114 -14.16 -8.57 -7.19
C THR A 114 -13.71 -7.13 -6.95
N VAL A 115 -14.44 -6.18 -7.50
CA VAL A 115 -14.22 -4.74 -7.38
C VAL A 115 -15.13 -4.19 -6.30
N TYR A 116 -14.57 -3.41 -5.38
CA TYR A 116 -15.31 -2.65 -4.36
C TYR A 116 -15.28 -1.17 -4.71
N ILE A 117 -16.43 -0.51 -4.64
CA ILE A 117 -16.58 0.91 -4.96
C ILE A 117 -16.99 1.75 -3.76
N GLY A 118 -16.95 3.06 -3.91
CA GLY A 118 -17.00 4.04 -2.82
C GLY A 118 -18.25 4.03 -1.94
N ASP A 119 -19.35 3.47 -2.41
CA ASP A 119 -20.60 3.30 -1.65
C ASP A 119 -20.66 1.98 -0.86
N GLY A 120 -19.61 1.16 -0.92
CA GLY A 120 -19.51 -0.14 -0.27
C GLY A 120 -20.08 -1.30 -1.09
N SER A 121 -20.63 -1.07 -2.27
CA SER A 121 -21.08 -2.12 -3.16
C SER A 121 -19.88 -2.79 -3.87
N SER A 122 -20.13 -3.98 -4.43
CA SER A 122 -19.10 -4.74 -5.14
C SER A 122 -19.69 -5.52 -6.31
N PHE A 123 -18.84 -5.84 -7.27
CA PHE A 123 -19.18 -6.67 -8.41
C PHE A 123 -17.98 -7.47 -8.92
N ASP A 124 -18.25 -8.62 -9.52
CA ASP A 124 -17.21 -9.43 -10.13
C ASP A 124 -16.91 -8.92 -11.55
N LEU A 125 -15.63 -8.94 -11.89
CA LEU A 125 -15.13 -8.40 -13.14
C LEU A 125 -14.04 -9.29 -13.73
N HIS A 126 -14.19 -9.57 -15.03
CA HIS A 126 -13.13 -10.13 -15.86
C HIS A 126 -12.49 -9.04 -16.71
N LEU A 127 -11.16 -9.00 -16.71
CA LEU A 127 -10.35 -8.09 -17.51
C LEU A 127 -9.39 -8.89 -18.38
N ASN A 128 -9.33 -8.56 -19.65
CA ASN A 128 -8.30 -9.08 -20.53
C ASN A 128 -6.92 -8.48 -20.17
N SER A 129 -5.88 -9.01 -20.80
CA SER A 129 -4.51 -8.51 -20.67
C SER A 129 -4.45 -6.99 -20.95
N ASN A 130 -3.86 -6.22 -20.03
CA ASN A 130 -3.71 -4.76 -20.10
C ASN A 130 -5.03 -3.98 -20.33
N GLU A 131 -6.16 -4.55 -19.97
CA GLU A 131 -7.45 -3.91 -20.17
C GLU A 131 -7.72 -2.83 -19.11
N ILE A 132 -8.31 -1.74 -19.56
CA ILE A 132 -8.86 -0.66 -18.72
C ILE A 132 -10.35 -0.54 -18.99
N LYS A 133 -11.16 -0.65 -17.95
CA LYS A 133 -12.61 -0.40 -18.04
C LYS A 133 -12.99 0.82 -17.23
N TRP A 134 -13.79 1.71 -17.85
CA TRP A 134 -14.31 2.92 -17.23
C TRP A 134 -15.77 2.78 -16.85
N TYR A 135 -16.12 3.38 -15.72
CA TYR A 135 -17.45 3.37 -15.13
C TYR A 135 -17.83 4.77 -14.64
N GLU A 136 -19.14 5.04 -14.59
CA GLU A 136 -19.69 6.21 -13.92
C GLU A 136 -19.94 5.90 -12.43
N ILE A 137 -19.81 6.93 -11.58
CA ILE A 137 -20.13 6.86 -10.15
C ILE A 137 -21.59 7.20 -9.92
#